data_2231d55d592b93037f60319ba997cb8e
#
_entry.id   2231d55d592b93037f60319ba997cb8e
#
_cell.length_a   1.000
_cell.length_b   1.000
_cell.length_c   1.000
_cell.angle_alpha   90.00
_cell.angle_beta   90.00
_cell.angle_gamma   90.00
#
_symmetry.space_group_name_H-M   'P 1'
#
loop_
_entity.id
_entity.type
_entity.pdbx_description
1 polymer ?
#
loop_
_entity_poly.entity_id
_entity_poly.type
_entity_poly.pdbx_seq_one_letter_code
_entity_poly.pdbx_strand_id
1 'polypeptide(L)'
;PEETFICPLSVVLYCCQQLPTPIEDWRFLKAGPRKHIYYQPRAVVAAVVTCGGLCPGLNVVVRELVSTLMNNYGVERVYGIQYGYKGFYTYNWIELNTQNTKFIHKQGGTLLGSSRGGFDLAKIMRKIRSRGVTQLYVVGGDGTLRGAHAIYEQVVRERLPVAVVGLPKTIDNDIAVIDRSFGYHTAVEHAVQAINSAETEAMSAEYGVGLVKLMGRAAGHIALEACLSHRGVNVLLIPEMEFELQGRNGLLEHVFKLLLQKHHCVVVVAEGAAEAVKDFRLDSLGRDASGNVIFPDIGVFLKTQIVAHCRERGMDVTLKYIDPTYMIRTIPANPSDTNMCSALAYDAVNGAMAGFTGFCTGMVNNKTAYIPLELLTQGNKRVKAKSKMWQRLLAATGQPSFINDEEEYLSAHPPSS
;
A
#
# COMPACT_ATOMS: atom_id res chain seq x y z
N PRO A 1 -18.25 3.45 -33.13
CA PRO A 1 -18.02 3.54 -31.72
C PRO A 1 -19.02 4.51 -31.14
N GLU A 2 -20.06 3.96 -30.54
CA GLU A 2 -21.20 4.72 -30.02
C GLU A 2 -20.76 5.42 -28.73
N GLU A 3 -20.66 6.74 -28.77
CA GLU A 3 -20.59 7.60 -27.62
C GLU A 3 -22.00 7.68 -27.02
N THR A 4 -22.26 6.85 -26.01
CA THR A 4 -23.50 6.96 -25.24
C THR A 4 -23.45 8.24 -24.43
N PHE A 5 -24.33 9.16 -24.69
CA PHE A 5 -24.57 10.38 -23.91
C PHE A 5 -25.00 9.98 -22.50
N ILE A 6 -24.17 10.27 -21.49
CA ILE A 6 -24.45 9.94 -20.11
C ILE A 6 -24.47 11.23 -19.29
N CYS A 7 -25.57 11.42 -18.54
CA CYS A 7 -25.72 12.51 -17.57
C CYS A 7 -24.52 12.55 -16.61
N PRO A 8 -23.84 13.68 -16.37
CA PRO A 8 -22.53 13.75 -15.69
C PRO A 8 -22.49 13.20 -14.27
N LEU A 9 -23.63 13.07 -13.61
CA LEU A 9 -23.75 12.55 -12.24
C LEU A 9 -24.03 11.04 -12.16
N SER A 10 -24.24 10.35 -13.28
CA SER A 10 -24.75 8.96 -13.30
C SER A 10 -23.80 7.92 -13.86
N VAL A 11 -22.67 8.30 -14.44
CA VAL A 11 -21.80 7.36 -15.18
C VAL A 11 -21.15 6.31 -14.30
N VAL A 12 -20.83 6.65 -13.05
CA VAL A 12 -20.23 5.69 -12.10
C VAL A 12 -21.31 4.82 -11.44
N LEU A 13 -22.54 5.33 -11.30
CA LEU A 13 -23.67 4.59 -10.75
C LEU A 13 -24.15 3.43 -11.64
N TYR A 14 -23.97 3.50 -12.97
CA TYR A 14 -24.43 2.44 -13.88
C TYR A 14 -23.55 1.19 -13.85
N CYS A 15 -22.28 1.32 -13.46
CA CYS A 15 -21.41 0.15 -13.26
C CYS A 15 -21.68 -0.62 -11.95
N CYS A 16 -22.39 -0.01 -10.98
CA CYS A 16 -22.53 -0.59 -9.64
C CYS A 16 -23.81 -1.39 -9.42
N GLN A 17 -24.79 -1.36 -10.34
CA GLN A 17 -26.09 -2.00 -10.08
C GLN A 17 -26.10 -3.53 -10.19
N GLN A 18 -25.13 -4.16 -10.83
CA GLN A 18 -24.88 -5.61 -10.77
C GLN A 18 -23.45 -5.88 -11.26
N LEU A 19 -22.49 -5.87 -10.36
CA LEU A 19 -21.17 -6.39 -10.70
C LEU A 19 -21.25 -7.91 -10.76
N PRO A 20 -20.91 -8.53 -11.88
CA PRO A 20 -20.87 -9.98 -11.96
C PRO A 20 -19.77 -10.49 -11.01
N THR A 21 -20.07 -11.51 -10.24
CA THR A 21 -19.07 -12.34 -9.56
C THR A 21 -18.73 -13.49 -10.49
N PRO A 22 -17.47 -13.73 -10.84
CA PRO A 22 -16.22 -13.33 -10.17
C PRO A 22 -15.59 -12.01 -10.69
N ILE A 23 -14.61 -11.48 -9.92
CA ILE A 23 -13.85 -10.25 -10.23
C ILE A 23 -13.22 -10.26 -11.62
N GLU A 24 -12.96 -11.42 -12.19
CA GLU A 24 -12.33 -11.64 -13.50
C GLU A 24 -13.16 -11.08 -14.66
N ASP A 25 -14.46 -10.90 -14.48
CA ASP A 25 -15.38 -10.37 -15.49
C ASP A 25 -15.59 -8.85 -15.39
N TRP A 26 -14.96 -8.17 -14.44
CA TRP A 26 -15.14 -6.75 -14.24
C TRP A 26 -14.47 -5.93 -15.34
N ARG A 27 -15.21 -4.99 -15.90
CA ARG A 27 -14.71 -4.05 -16.91
C ARG A 27 -14.72 -2.64 -16.36
N PHE A 28 -13.58 -1.97 -16.42
CA PHE A 28 -13.42 -0.60 -15.97
C PHE A 28 -13.27 0.35 -17.15
N LEU A 29 -13.75 1.57 -16.98
CA LEU A 29 -13.56 2.62 -17.95
C LEU A 29 -12.08 3.01 -18.00
N LYS A 30 -11.47 2.95 -19.20
CA LYS A 30 -10.09 3.41 -19.41
C LYS A 30 -9.99 4.88 -19.02
N ALA A 31 -9.00 5.22 -18.16
CA ALA A 31 -8.75 6.59 -17.78
C ALA A 31 -8.07 7.39 -18.90
N GLY A 32 -8.13 8.71 -18.81
CA GLY A 32 -7.54 9.64 -19.75
C GLY A 32 -8.44 10.83 -20.08
N PRO A 33 -7.94 11.77 -20.89
CA PRO A 33 -8.69 12.97 -21.29
C PRO A 33 -9.93 12.64 -22.09
N ARG A 34 -10.95 13.48 -21.97
CA ARG A 34 -12.21 13.40 -22.72
C ARG A 34 -12.36 14.58 -23.66
N LYS A 35 -13.05 14.37 -24.77
CA LYS A 35 -13.34 15.42 -25.77
C LYS A 35 -14.13 16.59 -25.18
N HIS A 36 -15.03 16.31 -24.23
CA HIS A 36 -15.84 17.28 -23.55
C HIS A 36 -15.53 17.29 -22.06
N ILE A 37 -15.49 18.49 -21.47
CA ILE A 37 -15.34 18.70 -20.03
C ILE A 37 -16.64 19.27 -19.46
N TYR A 38 -16.95 18.88 -18.25
CA TYR A 38 -18.14 19.35 -17.52
C TYR A 38 -17.88 20.64 -16.78
N TYR A 39 -16.72 20.73 -16.11
CA TYR A 39 -16.37 21.89 -15.32
C TYR A 39 -15.70 22.97 -16.16
N GLN A 40 -16.23 24.21 -16.05
CA GLN A 40 -15.54 25.37 -16.59
C GLN A 40 -14.27 25.66 -15.75
N PRO A 41 -13.06 25.64 -16.31
CA PRO A 41 -11.81 25.70 -15.53
C PRO A 41 -11.71 26.86 -14.52
N ARG A 42 -12.08 28.08 -14.92
CA ARG A 42 -12.04 29.26 -14.03
C ARG A 42 -13.03 29.17 -12.86
N ALA A 43 -14.10 28.38 -12.98
CA ALA A 43 -15.06 28.16 -11.90
C ALA A 43 -14.62 27.08 -10.92
N VAL A 44 -13.61 26.26 -11.27
CA VAL A 44 -13.14 25.16 -10.43
C VAL A 44 -12.44 25.70 -9.18
N VAL A 45 -12.81 25.13 -8.04
CA VAL A 45 -12.09 25.22 -6.77
C VAL A 45 -11.69 23.80 -6.41
N ALA A 46 -10.41 23.47 -6.58
CA ALA A 46 -9.86 22.17 -6.29
C ALA A 46 -9.25 22.11 -4.87
N ALA A 47 -9.45 20.99 -4.17
CA ALA A 47 -8.82 20.75 -2.88
C ALA A 47 -8.15 19.37 -2.88
N VAL A 48 -6.92 19.30 -2.34
CA VAL A 48 -6.11 18.08 -2.25
C VAL A 48 -5.81 17.79 -0.79
N VAL A 49 -6.02 16.55 -0.37
CA VAL A 49 -5.68 16.07 0.99
C VAL A 49 -4.91 14.77 0.95
N THR A 50 -3.86 14.66 1.78
CA THR A 50 -3.08 13.43 1.96
C THR A 50 -3.32 12.86 3.36
N CYS A 51 -3.70 11.58 3.46
CA CYS A 51 -4.05 10.93 4.71
C CYS A 51 -3.28 9.62 4.93
N GLY A 52 -3.13 9.22 6.20
CA GLY A 52 -2.52 7.95 6.59
C GLY A 52 -1.00 8.01 6.73
N GLY A 53 -0.33 6.87 6.61
CA GLY A 53 1.14 6.79 6.68
C GLY A 53 1.84 7.38 5.45
N LEU A 54 3.13 7.66 5.58
CA LEU A 54 3.95 8.12 4.46
C LEU A 54 4.17 6.98 3.45
N CYS A 55 4.36 7.38 2.20
CA CYS A 55 4.61 6.47 1.08
C CYS A 55 5.43 7.23 0.02
N PRO A 56 6.45 6.62 -0.58
CA PRO A 56 7.14 7.23 -1.72
C PRO A 56 6.16 7.58 -2.85
N GLY A 57 6.27 8.78 -3.40
CA GLY A 57 5.39 9.25 -4.46
C GLY A 57 4.27 10.19 -4.05
N LEU A 58 3.97 10.36 -2.75
CA LEU A 58 2.94 11.31 -2.30
C LEU A 58 3.13 12.71 -2.85
N ASN A 59 4.35 13.25 -2.76
CA ASN A 59 4.68 14.57 -3.29
C ASN A 59 4.59 14.63 -4.83
N VAL A 60 4.88 13.53 -5.53
CA VAL A 60 4.69 13.44 -6.98
C VAL A 60 3.21 13.59 -7.32
N VAL A 61 2.35 12.84 -6.64
CA VAL A 61 0.89 12.93 -6.83
C VAL A 61 0.39 14.35 -6.60
N VAL A 62 0.76 15.00 -5.49
CA VAL A 62 0.34 16.38 -5.19
C VAL A 62 0.81 17.35 -6.28
N ARG A 63 2.08 17.26 -6.67
CA ARG A 63 2.65 18.10 -7.74
C ARG A 63 1.90 17.92 -9.06
N GLU A 64 1.67 16.68 -9.49
CA GLU A 64 1.05 16.40 -10.78
C GLU A 64 -0.44 16.77 -10.81
N LEU A 65 -1.17 16.63 -9.69
CA LEU A 65 -2.53 17.16 -9.57
C LEU A 65 -2.54 18.67 -9.80
N VAL A 66 -1.65 19.42 -9.12
CA VAL A 66 -1.54 20.86 -9.27
C VAL A 66 -1.12 21.25 -10.68
N SER A 67 -0.09 20.60 -11.22
CA SER A 67 0.41 20.86 -12.58
C SER A 67 -0.66 20.61 -13.63
N THR A 68 -1.38 19.51 -13.55
CA THR A 68 -2.45 19.17 -14.51
C THR A 68 -3.62 20.16 -14.42
N LEU A 69 -4.07 20.47 -13.20
CA LEU A 69 -5.15 21.44 -13.00
C LEU A 69 -4.79 22.81 -13.56
N MET A 70 -3.59 23.33 -13.25
CA MET A 70 -3.20 24.69 -13.64
C MET A 70 -2.70 24.78 -15.08
N ASN A 71 -1.77 23.91 -15.49
CA ASN A 71 -1.12 24.04 -16.80
C ASN A 71 -1.96 23.45 -17.94
N ASN A 72 -2.68 22.33 -17.71
CA ASN A 72 -3.45 21.72 -18.78
C ASN A 72 -4.87 22.29 -18.90
N TYR A 73 -5.48 22.64 -17.75
CA TYR A 73 -6.86 23.13 -17.73
C TYR A 73 -7.00 24.61 -17.42
N GLY A 74 -5.99 25.27 -16.87
CA GLY A 74 -6.05 26.69 -16.47
C GLY A 74 -6.90 26.93 -15.22
N VAL A 75 -6.96 25.96 -14.31
CA VAL A 75 -7.61 26.11 -13.00
C VAL A 75 -6.78 27.07 -12.16
N GLU A 76 -7.42 28.10 -11.60
CA GLU A 76 -6.72 29.16 -10.85
C GLU A 76 -6.66 28.88 -9.34
N ARG A 77 -7.64 28.13 -8.79
CA ARG A 77 -7.80 27.94 -7.34
C ARG A 77 -7.60 26.49 -6.92
N VAL A 78 -6.41 26.19 -6.42
CA VAL A 78 -6.04 24.87 -5.91
C VAL A 78 -5.57 24.99 -4.47
N TYR A 79 -6.18 24.24 -3.57
CA TYR A 79 -5.89 24.27 -2.14
C TYR A 79 -5.35 22.95 -1.64
N GLY A 80 -4.36 22.99 -0.75
CA GLY A 80 -3.87 21.86 0.01
C GLY A 80 -4.44 21.85 1.42
N ILE A 81 -4.98 20.71 1.83
CA ILE A 81 -5.49 20.51 3.18
C ILE A 81 -4.41 19.78 3.98
N GLN A 82 -3.90 20.45 5.02
CA GLN A 82 -2.79 19.94 5.81
C GLN A 82 -3.25 18.92 6.85
N TYR A 83 -2.40 17.93 7.11
CA TYR A 83 -2.55 16.94 8.18
C TYR A 83 -3.85 16.11 8.12
N GLY A 84 -4.21 15.67 6.92
CA GLY A 84 -5.31 14.73 6.69
C GLY A 84 -6.71 15.31 6.92
N TYR A 85 -7.67 14.44 7.19
CA TYR A 85 -9.07 14.86 7.33
C TYR A 85 -9.31 15.90 8.45
N LYS A 86 -8.53 15.84 9.52
CA LYS A 86 -8.60 16.84 10.60
C LYS A 86 -8.31 18.24 10.07
N GLY A 87 -7.47 18.36 9.07
CA GLY A 87 -7.09 19.62 8.45
C GLY A 87 -8.23 20.41 7.82
N PHE A 88 -9.32 19.74 7.42
CA PHE A 88 -10.47 20.44 6.86
C PHE A 88 -11.01 21.54 7.78
N TYR A 89 -11.00 21.30 9.09
CA TYR A 89 -11.65 22.16 10.06
C TYR A 89 -10.76 22.68 11.19
N THR A 90 -9.50 22.21 11.26
CA THR A 90 -8.57 22.61 12.33
C THR A 90 -7.57 23.66 11.86
N TYR A 91 -7.14 23.58 10.58
CA TYR A 91 -6.08 24.43 10.04
C TYR A 91 -6.56 25.27 8.86
N ASN A 92 -5.81 26.34 8.56
CA ASN A 92 -6.01 27.07 7.32
C ASN A 92 -5.50 26.21 6.15
N TRP A 93 -6.23 26.21 5.06
CA TRP A 93 -5.81 25.57 3.84
C TRP A 93 -4.72 26.40 3.18
N ILE A 94 -3.71 25.74 2.63
CA ILE A 94 -2.65 26.40 1.90
C ILE A 94 -2.99 26.49 0.41
N GLU A 95 -2.67 27.59 -0.22
CA GLU A 95 -2.80 27.71 -1.66
C GLU A 95 -1.66 26.96 -2.33
N LEU A 96 -2.00 26.11 -3.31
CA LEU A 96 -1.06 25.35 -4.11
C LEU A 96 -0.95 25.96 -5.51
N ASN A 97 0.27 26.07 -5.99
CA ASN A 97 0.56 26.57 -7.33
C ASN A 97 1.82 25.89 -7.89
N THR A 98 2.10 26.12 -9.17
CA THR A 98 3.24 25.52 -9.86
C THR A 98 4.60 25.96 -9.30
N GLN A 99 4.68 27.06 -8.58
CA GLN A 99 5.94 27.56 -7.99
C GLN A 99 6.23 26.83 -6.67
N ASN A 100 5.26 26.77 -5.74
CA ASN A 100 5.47 26.15 -4.44
C ASN A 100 5.47 24.60 -4.49
N THR A 101 4.98 24.01 -5.58
CA THR A 101 5.03 22.56 -5.82
C THR A 101 6.16 22.12 -6.77
N LYS A 102 6.94 23.04 -7.33
CA LYS A 102 7.91 22.79 -8.41
C LYS A 102 8.88 21.63 -8.13
N PHE A 103 9.42 21.57 -6.93
CA PHE A 103 10.49 20.62 -6.57
C PHE A 103 10.11 19.59 -5.51
N ILE A 104 8.85 19.54 -5.04
CA ILE A 104 8.45 18.64 -3.97
C ILE A 104 8.60 17.16 -4.34
N HIS A 105 8.50 16.82 -5.63
CA HIS A 105 8.66 15.44 -6.12
C HIS A 105 10.06 14.85 -5.88
N LYS A 106 11.07 15.72 -5.63
CA LYS A 106 12.44 15.32 -5.26
C LYS A 106 12.60 15.03 -3.78
N GLN A 107 11.54 15.21 -2.99
CA GLN A 107 11.53 15.06 -1.54
C GLN A 107 10.61 13.92 -1.14
N GLY A 108 11.03 13.13 -0.17
CA GLY A 108 10.15 12.17 0.49
C GLY A 108 9.10 12.85 1.37
N GLY A 109 8.21 12.05 1.92
CA GLY A 109 7.11 12.55 2.73
C GLY A 109 6.01 13.23 1.92
N THR A 110 5.36 14.24 2.49
CA THR A 110 4.31 15.03 1.83
C THR A 110 4.34 16.48 2.27
N LEU A 111 4.28 17.41 1.29
CA LEU A 111 4.16 18.85 1.52
C LEU A 111 2.96 19.19 2.43
N LEU A 112 1.87 18.44 2.29
CA LEU A 112 0.64 18.69 3.03
C LEU A 112 0.67 18.11 4.45
N GLY A 113 1.71 17.35 4.81
CA GLY A 113 1.67 16.53 6.01
C GLY A 113 0.60 15.45 5.90
N SER A 114 0.53 14.58 6.87
CA SER A 114 -0.42 13.48 6.88
C SER A 114 -0.78 13.13 8.33
N SER A 115 -1.99 12.65 8.55
CA SER A 115 -2.40 12.08 9.84
C SER A 115 -3.38 10.92 9.66
N ARG A 116 -3.51 10.13 10.72
CA ARG A 116 -4.55 9.09 10.85
C ARG A 116 -5.71 9.65 11.67
N GLY A 117 -6.94 9.17 11.35
CA GLY A 117 -8.16 9.59 12.05
C GLY A 117 -8.61 11.01 11.71
N GLY A 118 -9.43 11.60 12.57
CA GLY A 118 -9.97 12.96 12.39
C GLY A 118 -11.02 13.09 11.29
N PHE A 119 -11.69 12.01 10.92
CA PHE A 119 -12.80 12.04 9.98
C PHE A 119 -14.08 12.50 10.71
N ASP A 120 -14.63 13.61 10.28
CA ASP A 120 -15.90 14.17 10.75
C ASP A 120 -16.68 14.69 9.53
N LEU A 121 -17.58 13.87 9.04
CA LEU A 121 -18.32 14.14 7.81
C LEU A 121 -19.04 15.49 7.84
N ALA A 122 -19.70 15.83 8.96
CA ALA A 122 -20.46 17.08 9.08
C ALA A 122 -19.55 18.32 8.99
N LYS A 123 -18.39 18.30 9.67
CA LYS A 123 -17.42 19.39 9.61
C LYS A 123 -16.77 19.51 8.25
N ILE A 124 -16.42 18.37 7.64
CA ILE A 124 -15.84 18.31 6.29
C ILE A 124 -16.82 18.90 5.27
N MET A 125 -18.07 18.45 5.24
CA MET A 125 -19.10 18.94 4.31
C MET A 125 -19.39 20.43 4.50
N ARG A 126 -19.41 20.91 5.74
CA ARG A 126 -19.54 22.35 6.02
C ARG A 126 -18.41 23.16 5.37
N LYS A 127 -17.16 22.65 5.43
CA LYS A 127 -16.01 23.32 4.82
C LYS A 127 -16.03 23.25 3.30
N ILE A 128 -16.38 22.11 2.72
CA ILE A 128 -16.55 21.96 1.26
C ILE A 128 -17.53 23.03 0.74
N ARG A 129 -18.69 23.16 1.39
CA ARG A 129 -19.70 24.18 1.01
C ARG A 129 -19.20 25.60 1.21
N SER A 130 -18.63 25.93 2.38
CA SER A 130 -18.21 27.30 2.71
C SER A 130 -17.04 27.79 1.85
N ARG A 131 -16.22 26.88 1.32
CA ARG A 131 -15.10 27.20 0.43
C ARG A 131 -15.46 27.08 -1.06
N GLY A 132 -16.68 26.64 -1.38
CA GLY A 132 -17.13 26.45 -2.75
C GLY A 132 -16.31 25.40 -3.51
N VAL A 133 -15.85 24.35 -2.82
CA VAL A 133 -15.07 23.27 -3.44
C VAL A 133 -15.92 22.57 -4.49
N THR A 134 -15.38 22.42 -5.70
CA THR A 134 -16.02 21.71 -6.81
C THR A 134 -15.29 20.40 -7.16
N GLN A 135 -14.02 20.27 -6.77
CA GLN A 135 -13.26 19.04 -6.97
C GLN A 135 -12.44 18.72 -5.70
N LEU A 136 -12.59 17.52 -5.18
CA LEU A 136 -11.88 17.04 -4.00
C LEU A 136 -11.04 15.81 -4.35
N TYR A 137 -9.73 15.90 -4.20
CA TYR A 137 -8.77 14.83 -4.41
C TYR A 137 -8.29 14.28 -3.07
N VAL A 138 -8.58 13.02 -2.80
CA VAL A 138 -8.27 12.35 -1.54
C VAL A 138 -7.22 11.28 -1.76
N VAL A 139 -6.02 11.47 -1.23
CA VAL A 139 -4.90 10.54 -1.37
C VAL A 139 -4.71 9.77 -0.06
N GLY A 140 -4.93 8.46 -0.07
CA GLY A 140 -4.76 7.67 1.15
C GLY A 140 -5.10 6.19 1.01
N GLY A 141 -4.91 5.46 2.10
CA GLY A 141 -5.21 4.04 2.18
C GLY A 141 -6.70 3.74 2.37
N ASP A 142 -7.00 2.48 2.65
CA ASP A 142 -8.36 1.94 2.75
C ASP A 142 -9.30 2.77 3.66
N GLY A 143 -8.91 3.04 4.91
CA GLY A 143 -9.73 3.89 5.80
C GLY A 143 -9.97 5.30 5.27
N THR A 144 -9.02 5.84 4.50
CA THR A 144 -9.15 7.16 3.86
C THR A 144 -10.14 7.09 2.68
N LEU A 145 -10.07 6.04 1.88
CA LEU A 145 -10.96 5.84 0.75
C LEU A 145 -12.40 5.58 1.20
N ARG A 146 -12.59 4.88 2.33
CA ARG A 146 -13.92 4.80 2.98
C ARG A 146 -14.46 6.17 3.36
N GLY A 147 -13.61 7.04 3.91
CA GLY A 147 -13.98 8.43 4.20
C GLY A 147 -14.32 9.22 2.93
N ALA A 148 -13.56 9.05 1.85
CA ALA A 148 -13.85 9.67 0.55
C ALA A 148 -15.19 9.17 -0.02
N HIS A 149 -15.49 7.88 0.12
CA HIS A 149 -16.77 7.30 -0.28
C HIS A 149 -17.95 7.91 0.51
N ALA A 150 -17.81 8.04 1.84
CA ALA A 150 -18.84 8.69 2.67
C ALA A 150 -19.07 10.18 2.29
N ILE A 151 -17.99 10.90 1.93
CA ILE A 151 -18.11 12.27 1.40
C ILE A 151 -18.85 12.26 0.05
N TYR A 152 -18.51 11.33 -0.84
CA TYR A 152 -19.19 11.17 -2.13
C TYR A 152 -20.67 10.90 -1.98
N GLU A 153 -21.08 9.94 -1.13
CA GLU A 153 -22.49 9.66 -0.86
C GLU A 153 -23.24 10.89 -0.35
N GLN A 154 -22.62 11.67 0.56
CA GLN A 154 -23.23 12.89 1.07
C GLN A 154 -23.35 13.98 0.00
N VAL A 155 -22.34 14.12 -0.87
CA VAL A 155 -22.36 15.02 -2.03
C VAL A 155 -23.52 14.67 -2.97
N VAL A 156 -23.72 13.39 -3.27
CA VAL A 156 -24.84 12.90 -4.11
C VAL A 156 -26.17 13.16 -3.44
N ARG A 157 -26.30 12.84 -2.15
CA ARG A 157 -27.54 13.05 -1.37
C ARG A 157 -27.97 14.51 -1.34
N GLU A 158 -27.00 15.43 -1.20
CA GLU A 158 -27.22 16.87 -1.18
C GLU A 158 -27.26 17.51 -2.60
N ARG A 159 -27.06 16.72 -3.64
CA ARG A 159 -26.96 17.16 -5.06
C ARG A 159 -25.97 18.29 -5.27
N LEU A 160 -24.82 18.23 -4.61
CA LEU A 160 -23.75 19.23 -4.76
C LEU A 160 -22.95 18.95 -6.04
N PRO A 161 -22.55 19.99 -6.79
CA PRO A 161 -21.71 19.83 -8.00
C PRO A 161 -20.23 19.64 -7.62
N VAL A 162 -19.91 18.56 -6.88
CA VAL A 162 -18.56 18.27 -6.38
C VAL A 162 -18.09 16.93 -6.90
N ALA A 163 -16.98 16.92 -7.62
CA ALA A 163 -16.28 15.68 -7.97
C ALA A 163 -15.42 15.21 -6.78
N VAL A 164 -15.66 14.01 -6.31
CA VAL A 164 -14.86 13.35 -5.27
C VAL A 164 -14.03 12.25 -5.91
N VAL A 165 -12.70 12.38 -5.85
CA VAL A 165 -11.74 11.51 -6.51
C VAL A 165 -10.77 10.94 -5.47
N GLY A 166 -10.62 9.62 -5.45
CA GLY A 166 -9.64 8.91 -4.66
C GLY A 166 -8.36 8.61 -5.45
N LEU A 167 -7.22 8.67 -4.76
CA LEU A 167 -5.95 8.11 -5.24
C LEU A 167 -5.47 7.10 -4.21
N PRO A 168 -5.53 5.80 -4.53
CA PRO A 168 -5.22 4.75 -3.57
C PRO A 168 -3.73 4.76 -3.24
N LYS A 169 -3.43 4.91 -1.96
CA LYS A 169 -2.09 4.94 -1.40
C LYS A 169 -1.90 3.79 -0.42
N THR A 170 -1.22 2.78 -0.85
CA THR A 170 -0.70 1.71 0.01
C THR A 170 0.65 1.27 -0.49
N ILE A 171 1.64 1.25 0.40
CA ILE A 171 2.98 0.75 0.05
C ILE A 171 2.98 -0.79 -0.05
N ASP A 172 2.03 -1.44 0.63
CA ASP A 172 1.96 -2.90 0.77
C ASP A 172 1.41 -3.61 -0.48
N ASN A 173 0.91 -2.85 -1.47
CA ASN A 173 0.30 -3.39 -2.69
C ASN A 173 -0.86 -4.37 -2.43
N ASP A 174 -1.66 -4.07 -1.44
CA ASP A 174 -2.70 -4.96 -0.91
C ASP A 174 -4.13 -4.64 -1.40
N ILE A 175 -4.31 -3.72 -2.34
CA ILE A 175 -5.63 -3.41 -2.93
C ILE A 175 -6.00 -4.44 -3.99
N ALA A 176 -7.14 -5.10 -3.82
CA ALA A 176 -7.53 -6.28 -4.58
C ALA A 176 -7.71 -6.05 -6.10
N VAL A 177 -8.19 -4.89 -6.50
CA VAL A 177 -8.61 -4.60 -7.88
C VAL A 177 -7.48 -4.08 -8.76
N ILE A 178 -6.46 -3.45 -8.15
CA ILE A 178 -5.36 -2.83 -8.89
C ILE A 178 -4.13 -3.74 -8.98
N ASP A 179 -3.42 -3.67 -10.08
CA ASP A 179 -2.20 -4.43 -10.30
C ASP A 179 -1.12 -4.03 -9.30
N ARG A 180 -0.93 -2.72 -9.16
CA ARG A 180 0.14 -2.11 -8.36
C ARG A 180 -0.31 -0.78 -7.76
N SER A 181 0.11 -0.54 -6.54
CA SER A 181 0.01 0.76 -5.87
C SER A 181 1.33 1.52 -5.95
N PHE A 182 1.29 2.83 -5.97
CA PHE A 182 2.51 3.63 -6.01
C PHE A 182 3.30 3.54 -4.69
N GLY A 183 4.62 3.70 -4.78
CA GLY A 183 5.55 3.52 -3.68
C GLY A 183 6.00 2.08 -3.45
N TYR A 184 5.31 1.10 -4.02
CA TYR A 184 5.62 -0.31 -3.90
C TYR A 184 6.97 -0.69 -4.51
N HIS A 185 7.25 -0.26 -5.75
CA HIS A 185 8.54 -0.56 -6.41
C HIS A 185 9.72 0.10 -5.69
N THR A 186 9.53 1.32 -5.20
CA THR A 186 10.53 1.99 -4.37
C THR A 186 10.78 1.21 -3.07
N ALA A 187 9.71 0.71 -2.44
CA ALA A 187 9.83 -0.08 -1.22
C ALA A 187 10.57 -1.40 -1.45
N VAL A 188 10.28 -2.11 -2.53
CA VAL A 188 10.98 -3.35 -2.90
C VAL A 188 12.46 -3.08 -3.16
N GLU A 189 12.80 -2.04 -3.92
CA GLU A 189 14.19 -1.66 -4.22
C GLU A 189 15.01 -1.43 -2.94
N HIS A 190 14.47 -0.66 -1.99
CA HIS A 190 15.17 -0.38 -0.73
C HIS A 190 15.12 -1.56 0.26
N ALA A 191 14.09 -2.40 0.19
CA ALA A 191 14.08 -3.66 0.92
C ALA A 191 15.21 -4.59 0.47
N VAL A 192 15.47 -4.68 -0.83
CA VAL A 192 16.62 -5.44 -1.38
C VAL A 192 17.94 -4.88 -0.85
N GLN A 193 18.11 -3.57 -0.76
CA GLN A 193 19.31 -2.95 -0.17
C GLN A 193 19.50 -3.33 1.31
N ALA A 194 18.42 -3.35 2.09
CA ALA A 194 18.46 -3.77 3.50
C ALA A 194 18.82 -5.26 3.63
N ILE A 195 18.31 -6.12 2.74
CA ILE A 195 18.66 -7.55 2.69
C ILE A 195 20.12 -7.73 2.32
N ASN A 196 20.65 -7.00 1.32
CA ASN A 196 22.09 -7.01 0.97
C ASN A 196 22.97 -6.68 2.19
N SER A 197 22.60 -5.66 2.96
CA SER A 197 23.36 -5.29 4.16
C SER A 197 23.31 -6.40 5.22
N ALA A 198 22.14 -7.01 5.41
CA ALA A 198 21.97 -8.11 6.38
C ALA A 198 22.76 -9.36 5.96
N GLU A 199 22.81 -9.69 4.67
CA GLU A 199 23.59 -10.81 4.14
C GLU A 199 25.10 -10.55 4.32
N THR A 200 25.58 -9.35 3.98
CA THR A 200 26.99 -8.97 4.16
C THR A 200 27.43 -9.08 5.63
N GLU A 201 26.61 -8.61 6.56
CA GLU A 201 26.87 -8.73 8.01
C GLU A 201 26.84 -10.19 8.47
N ALA A 202 25.90 -11.00 7.96
CA ALA A 202 25.81 -12.41 8.31
C ALA A 202 27.01 -13.20 7.80
N MET A 203 27.44 -12.98 6.57
CA MET A 203 28.60 -13.64 5.99
C MET A 203 29.94 -13.22 6.63
N SER A 204 29.98 -12.08 7.28
CA SER A 204 31.18 -11.53 7.94
C SER A 204 31.40 -12.06 9.36
N ALA A 205 30.48 -12.88 9.88
CA ALA A 205 30.55 -13.44 11.23
C ALA A 205 30.48 -14.97 11.20
N GLU A 206 31.15 -15.62 12.15
CA GLU A 206 30.96 -17.05 12.38
C GLU A 206 29.54 -17.30 12.89
N TYR A 207 28.80 -18.20 12.24
CA TYR A 207 27.38 -18.44 12.50
C TYR A 207 26.54 -17.17 12.50
N GLY A 208 26.76 -16.32 11.49
CA GLY A 208 26.08 -15.05 11.35
C GLY A 208 24.63 -15.21 10.89
N VAL A 209 23.72 -14.45 11.52
CA VAL A 209 22.31 -14.39 11.12
C VAL A 209 21.93 -12.95 10.78
N GLY A 210 21.52 -12.72 9.54
CA GLY A 210 20.89 -11.48 9.09
C GLY A 210 19.37 -11.59 9.21
N LEU A 211 18.74 -10.81 10.07
CA LEU A 211 17.30 -10.78 10.25
C LEU A 211 16.75 -9.42 9.79
N VAL A 212 15.92 -9.41 8.76
CA VAL A 212 15.32 -8.19 8.20
C VAL A 212 13.81 -8.23 8.39
N LYS A 213 13.26 -7.23 9.10
CA LYS A 213 11.81 -7.04 9.19
C LYS A 213 11.39 -6.02 8.14
N LEU A 214 10.46 -6.40 7.26
CA LEU A 214 9.91 -5.54 6.23
C LEU A 214 8.45 -5.17 6.53
N MET A 215 7.98 -4.10 5.90
CA MET A 215 6.57 -3.74 5.89
C MET A 215 5.74 -4.83 5.23
N GLY A 216 4.45 -4.82 5.52
CA GLY A 216 3.49 -5.82 5.05
C GLY A 216 2.69 -6.36 6.22
N ARG A 217 1.69 -5.58 6.66
CA ARG A 217 0.87 -5.95 7.82
C ARG A 217 -0.17 -7.00 7.46
N ALA A 218 -0.92 -6.79 6.37
CA ALA A 218 -1.97 -7.69 5.93
C ALA A 218 -1.54 -8.59 4.76
N ALA A 219 -0.42 -8.26 4.10
CA ALA A 219 0.07 -8.98 2.93
C ALA A 219 1.60 -8.91 2.82
N GLY A 220 2.21 -10.04 2.48
CA GLY A 220 3.67 -10.19 2.37
C GLY A 220 4.27 -9.83 1.01
N HIS A 221 3.60 -9.00 0.18
CA HIS A 221 4.03 -8.73 -1.19
C HIS A 221 5.42 -8.09 -1.29
N ILE A 222 5.72 -7.08 -0.45
CA ILE A 222 7.05 -6.42 -0.45
C ILE A 222 8.14 -7.42 -0.12
N ALA A 223 7.96 -8.19 0.96
CA ALA A 223 8.93 -9.17 1.40
C ALA A 223 9.15 -10.27 0.36
N LEU A 224 8.06 -10.78 -0.25
CA LEU A 224 8.12 -11.79 -1.29
C LEU A 224 8.88 -11.30 -2.53
N GLU A 225 8.56 -10.11 -3.05
CA GLU A 225 9.21 -9.59 -4.25
C GLU A 225 10.67 -9.22 -3.99
N ALA A 226 10.99 -8.66 -2.81
CA ALA A 226 12.36 -8.36 -2.41
C ALA A 226 13.21 -9.65 -2.31
N CYS A 227 12.68 -10.71 -1.70
CA CYS A 227 13.40 -11.99 -1.61
C CYS A 227 13.62 -12.65 -2.98
N LEU A 228 12.61 -12.60 -3.86
CA LEU A 228 12.74 -13.11 -5.24
C LEU A 228 13.75 -12.32 -6.07
N SER A 229 13.90 -11.03 -5.79
CA SER A 229 14.86 -10.16 -6.48
C SER A 229 16.28 -10.36 -5.96
N HIS A 230 16.44 -10.56 -4.66
CA HIS A 230 17.73 -10.72 -4.00
C HIS A 230 18.34 -12.12 -4.17
N ARG A 231 17.54 -13.17 -4.04
CA ARG A 231 17.88 -14.60 -4.14
C ARG A 231 18.87 -15.18 -3.11
N GLY A 232 19.49 -14.38 -2.26
CA GLY A 232 20.36 -14.83 -1.17
C GLY A 232 19.64 -15.14 0.15
N VAL A 233 18.32 -14.90 0.19
CA VAL A 233 17.49 -15.15 1.38
C VAL A 233 17.28 -16.66 1.57
N ASN A 234 17.43 -17.13 2.79
CA ASN A 234 17.22 -18.53 3.14
C ASN A 234 15.80 -18.80 3.67
N VAL A 235 15.20 -17.83 4.35
CA VAL A 235 13.86 -17.97 4.96
C VAL A 235 13.07 -16.68 4.75
N LEU A 236 11.83 -16.84 4.27
CA LEU A 236 10.82 -15.77 4.23
C LEU A 236 9.60 -16.17 5.05
N LEU A 237 9.18 -15.28 5.97
CA LEU A 237 7.97 -15.41 6.76
C LEU A 237 7.00 -14.28 6.41
N ILE A 238 5.76 -14.63 6.05
CA ILE A 238 4.71 -13.68 5.66
C ILE A 238 3.39 -14.00 6.38
N PRO A 239 2.49 -13.03 6.54
CA PRO A 239 1.27 -13.24 7.32
C PRO A 239 0.30 -14.28 6.72
N GLU A 240 0.43 -14.58 5.44
CA GLU A 240 -0.44 -15.53 4.74
C GLU A 240 -0.02 -17.00 4.90
N MET A 241 1.17 -17.25 5.42
CA MET A 241 1.72 -18.60 5.58
C MET A 241 1.97 -18.87 7.05
N GLU A 242 1.19 -19.77 7.62
CA GLU A 242 1.36 -20.23 8.99
C GLU A 242 2.70 -20.95 9.17
N PHE A 243 3.31 -20.82 10.34
CA PHE A 243 4.55 -21.50 10.69
C PHE A 243 4.65 -21.77 12.18
N GLU A 244 5.42 -22.80 12.53
CA GLU A 244 5.78 -23.18 13.90
C GLU A 244 7.24 -22.86 14.16
N LEU A 245 7.54 -22.38 15.37
CA LEU A 245 8.90 -22.07 15.81
C LEU A 245 9.65 -23.34 16.21
N GLN A 246 9.00 -24.19 17.00
CA GLN A 246 9.58 -25.36 17.63
C GLN A 246 9.33 -26.63 16.80
N GLY A 247 10.00 -27.73 17.18
CA GLY A 247 9.82 -29.03 16.60
C GLY A 247 10.80 -29.35 15.47
N ARG A 248 10.71 -30.58 14.94
CA ARG A 248 11.65 -31.12 13.96
C ARG A 248 11.65 -30.36 12.63
N ASN A 249 10.48 -29.92 12.22
CA ASN A 249 10.24 -29.14 10.99
C ASN A 249 10.09 -27.64 11.27
N GLY A 250 10.18 -27.21 12.53
CA GLY A 250 10.02 -25.82 12.93
C GLY A 250 11.11 -24.90 12.42
N LEU A 251 10.82 -23.61 12.44
CA LEU A 251 11.70 -22.56 11.97
C LEU A 251 13.08 -22.58 12.64
N LEU A 252 13.12 -22.71 13.97
CA LEU A 252 14.36 -22.62 14.75
C LEU A 252 15.33 -23.76 14.41
N GLU A 253 14.79 -24.97 14.26
CA GLU A 253 15.58 -26.13 13.85
C GLU A 253 16.11 -26.00 12.43
N HIS A 254 15.33 -25.42 11.52
CA HIS A 254 15.76 -25.16 10.15
C HIS A 254 16.90 -24.14 10.10
N VAL A 255 16.77 -23.03 10.83
CA VAL A 255 17.84 -22.01 10.92
C VAL A 255 19.12 -22.62 11.51
N PHE A 256 19.01 -23.42 12.58
CA PHE A 256 20.16 -24.11 13.16
C PHE A 256 20.86 -25.03 12.16
N LYS A 257 20.12 -25.83 11.40
CA LYS A 257 20.69 -26.69 10.34
C LYS A 257 21.38 -25.89 9.24
N LEU A 258 20.80 -24.74 8.84
CA LEU A 258 21.44 -23.86 7.85
C LEU A 258 22.76 -23.29 8.37
N LEU A 259 22.82 -22.90 9.63
CA LEU A 259 24.06 -22.40 10.26
C LEU A 259 25.15 -23.48 10.33
N LEU A 260 24.79 -24.73 10.63
CA LEU A 260 25.74 -25.84 10.58
C LEU A 260 26.29 -26.11 9.16
N GLN A 261 25.45 -25.94 8.14
CA GLN A 261 25.81 -26.26 6.74
C GLN A 261 26.51 -25.12 6.01
N LYS A 262 26.03 -23.88 6.21
CA LYS A 262 26.44 -22.70 5.44
C LYS A 262 27.20 -21.66 6.26
N HIS A 263 27.27 -21.81 7.56
CA HIS A 263 27.86 -20.88 8.54
C HIS A 263 27.19 -19.49 8.58
N HIS A 264 26.15 -19.23 7.79
CA HIS A 264 25.35 -18.02 7.82
C HIS A 264 23.90 -18.31 7.40
N CYS A 265 22.98 -17.40 7.79
CA CYS A 265 21.57 -17.48 7.42
C CYS A 265 20.98 -16.09 7.29
N VAL A 266 20.16 -15.85 6.24
CA VAL A 266 19.40 -14.63 6.05
C VAL A 266 17.92 -14.93 6.17
N VAL A 267 17.27 -14.31 7.16
CA VAL A 267 15.83 -14.43 7.44
C VAL A 267 15.14 -13.11 7.16
N VAL A 268 14.12 -13.14 6.34
CA VAL A 268 13.25 -11.98 6.08
C VAL A 268 11.87 -12.26 6.67
N VAL A 269 11.32 -11.30 7.39
CA VAL A 269 9.99 -11.41 7.99
C VAL A 269 9.15 -10.18 7.69
N ALA A 270 7.92 -10.36 7.22
CA ALA A 270 6.95 -9.28 7.13
C ALA A 270 6.37 -8.96 8.52
N GLU A 271 6.11 -7.68 8.83
CA GLU A 271 5.64 -7.25 10.15
C GLU A 271 4.37 -7.98 10.62
N GLY A 272 3.48 -8.34 9.67
CA GLY A 272 2.24 -9.06 9.96
C GLY A 272 2.40 -10.56 10.18
N ALA A 273 3.59 -11.13 9.98
CA ALA A 273 3.83 -12.56 10.19
C ALA A 273 3.69 -12.99 11.68
N ALA A 274 3.56 -12.03 12.59
CA ALA A 274 3.22 -12.29 13.99
C ALA A 274 1.87 -13.03 14.14
N GLU A 275 0.92 -12.82 13.23
CA GLU A 275 -0.37 -13.51 13.22
C GLU A 275 -0.26 -14.98 12.77
N ALA A 276 0.80 -15.31 12.04
CA ALA A 276 0.98 -16.61 11.41
C ALA A 276 1.75 -17.63 12.26
N VAL A 277 2.21 -17.24 13.46
CA VAL A 277 2.88 -18.14 14.41
C VAL A 277 1.85 -19.04 15.08
N LYS A 278 1.95 -20.38 14.91
CA LYS A 278 0.96 -21.33 15.45
C LYS A 278 1.24 -21.77 16.87
N ASP A 279 2.48 -22.07 17.18
CA ASP A 279 2.91 -22.64 18.48
C ASP A 279 3.23 -21.58 19.55
N PHE A 280 3.11 -20.30 19.21
CA PHE A 280 3.31 -19.19 20.13
C PHE A 280 2.33 -18.05 19.88
N ARG A 281 1.51 -17.72 20.87
CA ARG A 281 0.53 -16.64 20.74
C ARG A 281 1.16 -15.30 21.09
N LEU A 282 1.27 -14.43 20.10
CA LEU A 282 1.65 -13.04 20.28
C LEU A 282 0.38 -12.20 20.50
N ASP A 283 0.14 -11.81 21.75
CA ASP A 283 -1.04 -10.98 22.07
C ASP A 283 -0.94 -9.60 21.45
N SER A 284 -2.07 -9.11 20.93
CA SER A 284 -2.12 -7.78 20.34
C SER A 284 -1.96 -6.69 21.41
N LEU A 285 -1.21 -5.63 21.08
CA LEU A 285 -1.01 -4.44 21.91
C LEU A 285 -2.17 -3.43 21.81
N GLY A 286 -3.28 -3.82 21.18
CA GLY A 286 -4.44 -2.97 20.93
C GLY A 286 -4.61 -2.58 19.48
N ARG A 287 -5.25 -1.42 19.23
CA ARG A 287 -5.49 -0.91 17.86
C ARG A 287 -4.95 0.50 17.69
N ASP A 288 -4.45 0.80 16.48
CA ASP A 288 -4.01 2.15 16.11
C ASP A 288 -5.21 3.10 15.85
N ALA A 289 -4.93 4.40 15.65
CA ALA A 289 -5.94 5.42 15.36
C ALA A 289 -6.77 5.17 14.07
N SER A 290 -6.37 4.20 13.26
CA SER A 290 -7.09 3.75 12.05
C SER A 290 -7.86 2.45 12.28
N GLY A 291 -7.84 1.91 13.51
CA GLY A 291 -8.53 0.67 13.89
C GLY A 291 -7.73 -0.61 13.57
N ASN A 292 -6.47 -0.51 13.16
CA ASN A 292 -5.64 -1.67 12.83
C ASN A 292 -5.02 -2.27 14.08
N VAL A 293 -4.95 -3.60 14.14
CA VAL A 293 -4.30 -4.33 15.22
C VAL A 293 -2.80 -3.99 15.28
N ILE A 294 -2.28 -3.76 16.47
CA ILE A 294 -0.85 -3.55 16.75
C ILE A 294 -0.30 -4.82 17.36
N PHE A 295 0.69 -5.45 16.73
CA PHE A 295 1.39 -6.61 17.24
C PHE A 295 2.72 -6.21 17.86
N PRO A 296 3.27 -7.04 18.79
CA PRO A 296 4.66 -6.95 19.21
C PRO A 296 5.61 -7.04 18.00
N ASP A 297 6.82 -6.51 18.15
CA ASP A 297 7.82 -6.58 17.10
C ASP A 297 8.27 -8.02 16.84
N ILE A 298 7.77 -8.63 15.78
CA ILE A 298 8.10 -10.00 15.38
C ILE A 298 9.60 -10.20 15.13
N GLY A 299 10.31 -9.18 14.65
CA GLY A 299 11.77 -9.26 14.44
C GLY A 299 12.54 -9.36 15.75
N VAL A 300 12.19 -8.55 16.75
CA VAL A 300 12.79 -8.64 18.10
C VAL A 300 12.46 -9.98 18.75
N PHE A 301 11.22 -10.45 18.58
CA PHE A 301 10.80 -11.75 19.08
C PHE A 301 11.62 -12.89 18.44
N LEU A 302 11.69 -12.97 17.12
CA LEU A 302 12.46 -13.99 16.41
C LEU A 302 13.95 -13.93 16.74
N LYS A 303 14.52 -12.74 16.85
CA LYS A 303 15.91 -12.57 17.32
C LYS A 303 16.15 -13.29 18.64
N THR A 304 15.28 -13.06 19.61
CA THR A 304 15.40 -13.67 20.95
C THR A 304 15.29 -15.19 20.87
N GLN A 305 14.32 -15.71 20.12
CA GLN A 305 14.09 -17.15 19.97
C GLN A 305 15.27 -17.87 19.26
N ILE A 306 15.76 -17.29 18.15
CA ILE A 306 16.88 -17.89 17.39
C ILE A 306 18.14 -17.95 18.24
N VAL A 307 18.50 -16.86 18.93
CA VAL A 307 19.70 -16.82 19.78
C VAL A 307 19.59 -17.80 20.93
N ALA A 308 18.44 -17.88 21.61
CA ALA A 308 18.23 -18.82 22.70
C ALA A 308 18.36 -20.28 22.25
N HIS A 309 17.69 -20.65 21.15
CA HIS A 309 17.68 -21.98 20.59
C HIS A 309 19.08 -22.46 20.17
N CYS A 310 19.86 -21.61 19.51
CA CYS A 310 21.24 -21.94 19.12
C CYS A 310 22.17 -22.08 20.34
N ARG A 311 22.02 -21.19 21.32
CA ARG A 311 22.82 -21.24 22.56
C ARG A 311 22.56 -22.52 23.37
N GLU A 312 21.31 -22.97 23.48
CA GLU A 312 20.95 -24.24 24.14
C GLU A 312 21.64 -25.45 23.51
N ARG A 313 22.00 -25.36 22.21
CA ARG A 313 22.73 -26.38 21.45
C ARG A 313 24.23 -26.15 21.35
N GLY A 314 24.76 -25.22 22.13
CA GLY A 314 26.20 -24.92 22.23
C GLY A 314 26.75 -24.13 21.04
N MET A 315 25.88 -23.46 20.23
CA MET A 315 26.28 -22.58 19.14
C MET A 315 26.09 -21.12 19.54
N ASP A 316 27.17 -20.35 19.54
CA ASP A 316 27.11 -18.91 19.76
C ASP A 316 26.92 -18.20 18.39
N VAL A 317 25.81 -17.52 18.23
CA VAL A 317 25.43 -16.89 16.96
C VAL A 317 25.53 -15.38 17.02
N THR A 318 26.02 -14.77 15.96
CA THR A 318 26.03 -13.31 15.78
C THR A 318 24.81 -12.90 14.96
N LEU A 319 23.75 -12.39 15.61
CA LEU A 319 22.52 -11.98 14.94
C LEU A 319 22.43 -10.46 14.80
N LYS A 320 22.33 -9.99 13.56
CA LYS A 320 22.10 -8.59 13.17
C LYS A 320 20.64 -8.41 12.74
N TYR A 321 19.94 -7.53 13.45
CA TYR A 321 18.54 -7.20 13.15
C TYR A 321 18.43 -5.83 12.47
N ILE A 322 17.76 -5.79 11.33
CA ILE A 322 17.54 -4.58 10.54
C ILE A 322 16.03 -4.34 10.38
N ASP A 323 15.56 -3.15 10.76
CA ASP A 323 14.21 -2.66 10.50
C ASP A 323 14.29 -1.37 9.67
N PRO A 324 14.18 -1.44 8.33
CA PRO A 324 14.27 -0.29 7.46
C PRO A 324 12.95 0.44 7.26
N THR A 325 11.88 0.13 8.00
CA THR A 325 10.51 0.61 7.78
C THR A 325 10.44 2.13 7.58
N TYR A 326 11.02 2.91 8.50
CA TYR A 326 10.97 4.37 8.40
C TYR A 326 11.87 4.91 7.29
N MET A 327 12.99 4.25 7.01
CA MET A 327 13.91 4.64 5.94
C MET A 327 13.27 4.43 4.56
N ILE A 328 12.53 3.34 4.37
CA ILE A 328 11.90 2.99 3.10
C ILE A 328 10.75 3.94 2.75
N ARG A 329 9.87 4.25 3.70
CA ARG A 329 8.65 5.01 3.40
C ARG A 329 8.81 6.53 3.32
N THR A 330 10.00 7.06 3.68
CA THR A 330 10.25 8.51 3.74
C THR A 330 11.11 9.06 2.60
N ILE A 331 11.49 8.23 1.66
CA ILE A 331 12.34 8.60 0.53
C ILE A 331 11.52 9.06 -0.68
N PRO A 332 12.14 9.78 -1.63
CA PRO A 332 11.53 10.06 -2.92
C PRO A 332 11.21 8.77 -3.69
N ALA A 333 10.17 8.81 -4.52
CA ALA A 333 9.82 7.70 -5.39
C ALA A 333 10.90 7.46 -6.45
N ASN A 334 11.15 6.20 -6.76
CA ASN A 334 11.98 5.80 -7.89
C ASN A 334 11.30 6.14 -9.24
N PRO A 335 12.00 6.02 -10.39
CA PRO A 335 11.43 6.36 -11.69
C PRO A 335 10.14 5.61 -12.03
N SER A 336 10.03 4.33 -11.64
CA SER A 336 8.82 3.53 -11.90
C SER A 336 7.59 4.09 -11.16
N ASP A 337 7.74 4.33 -9.87
CA ASP A 337 6.67 4.90 -9.05
C ASP A 337 6.39 6.37 -9.41
N THR A 338 7.40 7.15 -9.77
CA THR A 338 7.24 8.54 -10.23
C THR A 338 6.35 8.60 -11.48
N ASN A 339 6.62 7.77 -12.49
CA ASN A 339 5.83 7.72 -13.70
C ASN A 339 4.38 7.26 -13.42
N MET A 340 4.22 6.27 -12.55
CA MET A 340 2.88 5.80 -12.15
C MET A 340 2.10 6.88 -11.40
N CYS A 341 2.71 7.55 -10.41
CA CYS A 341 2.10 8.67 -9.68
C CYS A 341 1.63 9.78 -10.63
N SER A 342 2.48 10.13 -11.61
CA SER A 342 2.17 11.16 -12.60
C SER A 342 0.96 10.75 -13.45
N ALA A 343 0.92 9.52 -13.97
CA ALA A 343 -0.19 9.01 -14.75
C ALA A 343 -1.50 8.98 -13.94
N LEU A 344 -1.47 8.47 -12.71
CA LEU A 344 -2.65 8.39 -11.85
C LEU A 344 -3.20 9.78 -11.50
N ALA A 345 -2.34 10.74 -11.19
CA ALA A 345 -2.74 12.11 -10.88
C ALA A 345 -3.31 12.84 -12.12
N TYR A 346 -2.66 12.70 -13.27
CA TYR A 346 -3.11 13.24 -14.54
C TYR A 346 -4.51 12.73 -14.89
N ASP A 347 -4.72 11.43 -14.80
CA ASP A 347 -6.01 10.81 -15.11
C ASP A 347 -7.09 11.12 -14.07
N ALA A 348 -6.74 11.30 -12.81
CA ALA A 348 -7.66 11.77 -11.76
C ALA A 348 -8.25 13.13 -12.10
N VAL A 349 -7.41 14.08 -12.57
CA VAL A 349 -7.86 15.39 -13.01
C VAL A 349 -8.71 15.29 -14.27
N ASN A 350 -8.31 14.51 -15.27
CA ASN A 350 -9.07 14.31 -16.49
C ASN A 350 -10.48 13.77 -16.22
N GLY A 351 -10.60 12.78 -15.31
CA GLY A 351 -11.89 12.24 -14.91
C GLY A 351 -12.76 13.26 -14.18
N ALA A 352 -12.19 14.00 -13.23
CA ALA A 352 -12.90 15.05 -12.51
C ALA A 352 -13.38 16.16 -13.45
N MET A 353 -12.51 16.64 -14.34
CA MET A 353 -12.86 17.69 -15.32
C MET A 353 -13.96 17.24 -16.28
N ALA A 354 -14.00 15.94 -16.63
CA ALA A 354 -15.07 15.35 -17.42
C ALA A 354 -16.42 15.20 -16.66
N GLY A 355 -16.44 15.51 -15.36
CA GLY A 355 -17.64 15.43 -14.52
C GLY A 355 -17.81 14.08 -13.80
N PHE A 356 -16.84 13.17 -13.87
CA PHE A 356 -16.89 11.93 -13.10
C PHE A 356 -16.67 12.21 -11.61
N THR A 357 -17.34 11.42 -10.77
CA THR A 357 -17.26 11.53 -9.32
C THR A 357 -17.40 10.16 -8.66
N GLY A 358 -16.94 9.98 -7.42
CA GLY A 358 -17.03 8.72 -6.69
C GLY A 358 -16.09 7.63 -7.22
N PHE A 359 -14.97 8.00 -7.81
CA PHE A 359 -14.01 7.07 -8.41
C PHE A 359 -12.60 7.24 -7.86
N CYS A 360 -11.80 6.22 -8.09
CA CYS A 360 -10.34 6.24 -7.96
C CYS A 360 -9.66 6.02 -9.30
N THR A 361 -8.43 6.50 -9.44
CA THR A 361 -7.54 6.06 -10.51
C THR A 361 -6.65 4.91 -10.03
N GLY A 362 -6.53 3.86 -10.84
CA GLY A 362 -5.69 2.69 -10.54
C GLY A 362 -5.18 2.03 -11.81
N MET A 363 -4.13 1.21 -11.66
CA MET A 363 -3.60 0.39 -12.74
C MET A 363 -4.37 -0.94 -12.79
N VAL A 364 -4.98 -1.26 -13.92
CA VAL A 364 -5.65 -2.53 -14.17
C VAL A 364 -5.18 -3.06 -15.53
N ASN A 365 -4.58 -4.25 -15.54
CA ASN A 365 -3.96 -4.85 -16.72
C ASN A 365 -2.99 -3.89 -17.43
N ASN A 366 -2.10 -3.25 -16.66
CA ASN A 366 -1.12 -2.26 -17.09
C ASN A 366 -1.70 -1.01 -17.79
N LYS A 367 -2.96 -0.70 -17.56
CA LYS A 367 -3.63 0.52 -18.06
C LYS A 367 -4.25 1.27 -16.90
N THR A 368 -4.22 2.59 -16.95
CA THR A 368 -4.95 3.41 -15.99
C THR A 368 -6.45 3.33 -16.25
N ALA A 369 -7.21 3.12 -15.17
CA ALA A 369 -8.66 2.97 -15.22
C ALA A 369 -9.34 3.81 -14.13
N TYR A 370 -10.60 4.15 -14.36
CA TYR A 370 -11.49 4.70 -13.34
C TYR A 370 -12.21 3.56 -12.65
N ILE A 371 -12.03 3.47 -11.33
CA ILE A 371 -12.51 2.39 -10.48
C ILE A 371 -13.46 3.01 -9.44
N PRO A 372 -14.70 2.53 -9.27
CA PRO A 372 -15.58 3.02 -8.21
C PRO A 372 -14.93 2.92 -6.83
N LEU A 373 -15.07 3.97 -6.00
CA LEU A 373 -14.53 4.03 -4.63
C LEU A 373 -14.95 2.83 -3.78
N GLU A 374 -16.19 2.40 -3.92
CA GLU A 374 -16.78 1.28 -3.19
C GLU A 374 -15.99 -0.03 -3.37
N LEU A 375 -15.51 -0.30 -4.59
CA LEU A 375 -14.82 -1.55 -4.91
C LEU A 375 -13.44 -1.67 -4.25
N LEU A 376 -12.78 -0.54 -3.99
CA LEU A 376 -11.45 -0.54 -3.39
C LEU A 376 -11.48 -0.81 -1.88
N THR A 377 -12.65 -0.83 -1.27
CA THR A 377 -12.82 -1.04 0.18
C THR A 377 -13.32 -2.45 0.52
N GLN A 378 -13.51 -3.33 -0.47
CA GLN A 378 -14.14 -4.64 -0.29
C GLN A 378 -13.19 -5.78 0.13
N GLY A 379 -11.92 -5.51 0.40
CA GLY A 379 -10.97 -6.52 0.87
C GLY A 379 -9.54 -6.29 0.40
N ASN A 380 -8.63 -7.09 0.94
CA ASN A 380 -7.20 -6.96 0.67
C ASN A 380 -6.71 -8.08 -0.26
N LYS A 381 -5.82 -7.73 -1.17
CA LYS A 381 -5.06 -8.67 -2.00
C LYS A 381 -3.99 -9.32 -1.14
N ARG A 382 -4.00 -10.66 -1.07
CA ARG A 382 -3.05 -11.46 -0.29
C ARG A 382 -2.21 -12.36 -1.18
N VAL A 383 -1.04 -12.74 -0.70
CA VAL A 383 -0.21 -13.77 -1.34
C VAL A 383 -0.91 -15.12 -1.19
N LYS A 384 -1.11 -15.81 -2.31
CA LYS A 384 -1.73 -17.16 -2.31
C LYS A 384 -0.63 -18.22 -2.30
N ALA A 385 -0.76 -19.26 -1.46
CA ALA A 385 0.18 -20.38 -1.39
C ALA A 385 0.39 -21.06 -2.75
N LYS A 386 -0.66 -21.13 -3.57
CA LYS A 386 -0.61 -21.68 -4.94
C LYS A 386 -0.13 -20.67 -6.00
N SER A 387 0.22 -19.43 -5.61
CA SER A 387 0.68 -18.44 -6.59
C SER A 387 2.04 -18.80 -7.15
N LYS A 388 2.24 -18.50 -8.44
CA LYS A 388 3.52 -18.72 -9.12
C LYS A 388 4.70 -18.03 -8.41
N MET A 389 4.48 -16.86 -7.81
CA MET A 389 5.52 -16.13 -7.07
C MET A 389 5.94 -16.87 -5.80
N TRP A 390 4.98 -17.38 -5.02
CA TRP A 390 5.28 -18.16 -3.83
C TRP A 390 6.02 -19.47 -4.16
N GLN A 391 5.55 -20.20 -5.17
CA GLN A 391 6.22 -21.44 -5.61
C GLN A 391 7.67 -21.18 -6.09
N ARG A 392 7.91 -20.07 -6.77
CA ARG A 392 9.27 -19.64 -7.15
C ARG A 392 10.14 -19.31 -5.94
N LEU A 393 9.56 -18.73 -4.89
CA LEU A 393 10.28 -18.47 -3.66
C LEU A 393 10.71 -19.77 -2.98
N LEU A 394 9.78 -20.73 -2.81
CA LEU A 394 10.10 -22.03 -2.22
C LEU A 394 11.21 -22.74 -2.99
N ALA A 395 11.15 -22.70 -4.32
CA ALA A 395 12.21 -23.26 -5.16
C ALA A 395 13.56 -22.54 -5.01
N ALA A 396 13.56 -21.22 -4.74
CA ALA A 396 14.78 -20.43 -4.59
C ALA A 396 15.42 -20.58 -3.21
N THR A 397 14.61 -20.65 -2.14
CA THR A 397 15.08 -20.74 -0.75
C THR A 397 15.32 -22.16 -0.29
N GLY A 398 14.55 -23.12 -0.83
CA GLY A 398 14.51 -24.51 -0.34
C GLY A 398 13.88 -24.62 1.04
N GLN A 399 13.21 -23.57 1.55
CA GLN A 399 12.56 -23.61 2.86
C GLN A 399 11.37 -24.56 2.88
N PRO A 400 11.17 -25.32 3.99
CA PRO A 400 9.97 -26.14 4.18
C PRO A 400 8.74 -25.29 4.56
N SER A 401 7.61 -25.95 4.79
CA SER A 401 6.37 -25.33 5.30
C SER A 401 6.50 -24.77 6.71
N PHE A 402 7.48 -25.23 7.49
CA PHE A 402 7.63 -24.99 8.93
C PHE A 402 6.44 -25.48 9.77
N ILE A 403 5.77 -26.53 9.34
CA ILE A 403 4.68 -27.19 10.06
C ILE A 403 5.14 -28.60 10.43
N ASN A 404 4.96 -28.98 11.71
CA ASN A 404 5.39 -30.29 12.18
C ASN A 404 4.45 -31.42 11.73
N ASP A 405 3.17 -31.14 11.57
CA ASP A 405 2.16 -32.08 11.08
C ASP A 405 1.84 -31.77 9.59
N GLU A 406 2.69 -32.31 8.71
CA GLU A 406 2.55 -32.09 7.25
C GLU A 406 1.29 -32.75 6.68
N GLU A 407 0.76 -33.82 7.26
CA GLU A 407 -0.46 -34.48 6.78
C GLU A 407 -1.67 -33.58 7.00
N GLU A 408 -1.77 -32.91 8.14
CA GLU A 408 -2.81 -31.92 8.42
C GLU A 408 -2.69 -30.70 7.51
N TYR A 409 -1.46 -30.20 7.30
CA TYR A 409 -1.20 -29.06 6.42
C TYR A 409 -1.53 -29.34 4.96
N LEU A 410 -1.14 -30.49 4.43
CA LEU A 410 -1.40 -30.90 3.05
C LEU A 410 -2.90 -31.20 2.82
N SER A 411 -3.63 -31.68 3.83
CA SER A 411 -5.07 -31.87 3.75
C SER A 411 -5.83 -30.55 3.67
N ALA A 412 -5.36 -29.53 4.38
CA ALA A 412 -5.93 -28.18 4.34
C ALA A 412 -5.52 -27.40 3.06
N HIS A 413 -4.36 -27.74 2.45
CA HIS A 413 -3.80 -27.08 1.29
C HIS A 413 -3.35 -28.08 0.21
N PRO A 414 -4.27 -28.85 -0.40
CA PRO A 414 -3.90 -29.89 -1.34
C PRO A 414 -3.10 -29.32 -2.52
N PRO A 415 -2.02 -30.01 -2.95
CA PRO A 415 -1.26 -29.59 -4.11
C PRO A 415 -2.17 -29.52 -5.35
N SER A 416 -1.99 -28.49 -6.16
CA SER A 416 -2.72 -28.37 -7.42
C SER A 416 -2.29 -29.50 -8.36
N SER A 417 -3.26 -30.33 -8.76
CA SER A 417 -3.14 -31.29 -9.86
C SER A 417 -2.86 -30.58 -11.18
#